data_cae96a2641f6e8f36df1003e74d068f7
#
_entry.id   cae96a2641f6e8f36df1003e74d068f7
#
_cell.length_a   1.000
_cell.length_b   1.000
_cell.length_c   1.000
_cell.angle_alpha   90.00
_cell.angle_beta   90.00
_cell.angle_gamma   90.00
#
_symmetry.space_group_name_H-M   'P 1'
#
loop_
_entity.id
_entity.type
_entity.pdbx_description
1 polymer ?
#
loop_
_entity_poly.entity_id
_entity_poly.type
_entity_poly.pdbx_seq_one_letter_code
_entity_poly.pdbx_strand_id
1 'polypeptide(L)'
;VHQLTRNMTVEQLKGTPFEAYYVDHTAGIWPQAAGGIPFNACEFQSKGDAITDLTEDMAAEQKARSTYENLIRLTDDPDVLDPLRFLREREIVHFQRFGEALSMIQDSLNSKNFYAFNPEFDKGCK
;
A
#
# COMPACT_ATOMS: atom_id res chain seq x y z
N VAL A 1 -12.00 1.78 2.91
CA VAL A 1 -13.25 1.32 2.28
C VAL A 1 -13.69 -0.01 2.87
N HIS A 2 -12.91 -1.09 2.81
CA HIS A 2 -13.32 -2.41 3.31
C HIS A 2 -13.86 -2.41 4.75
N GLN A 3 -13.19 -1.76 5.69
CA GLN A 3 -13.64 -1.71 7.10
C GLN A 3 -14.96 -0.95 7.27
N LEU A 4 -15.20 0.08 6.47
CA LEU A 4 -16.43 0.87 6.49
C LEU A 4 -17.62 0.12 5.87
N THR A 5 -17.35 -0.74 4.89
CA THR A 5 -18.39 -1.38 4.08
C THR A 5 -18.57 -2.88 4.35
N ARG A 6 -17.73 -3.49 5.20
CA ARG A 6 -17.70 -4.96 5.41
C ARG A 6 -19.02 -5.60 5.86
N ASN A 7 -19.92 -4.81 6.46
CA ASN A 7 -21.23 -5.28 6.93
C ASN A 7 -22.39 -4.76 6.07
N MET A 8 -22.09 -4.08 4.96
CA MET A 8 -23.10 -3.54 4.06
C MET A 8 -23.47 -4.58 2.98
N THR A 9 -24.73 -4.61 2.62
CA THR A 9 -25.19 -5.37 1.44
C THR A 9 -24.96 -4.59 0.16
N VAL A 10 -25.04 -5.26 -0.99
CA VAL A 10 -24.96 -4.62 -2.32
C VAL A 10 -25.98 -3.51 -2.45
N GLU A 11 -27.22 -3.76 -2.01
CA GLU A 11 -28.32 -2.77 -2.07
C GLU A 11 -28.02 -1.54 -1.22
N GLN A 12 -27.35 -1.72 -0.08
CA GLN A 12 -26.95 -0.61 0.78
C GLN A 12 -25.76 0.19 0.21
N LEU A 13 -24.96 -0.42 -0.65
CA LEU A 13 -23.84 0.25 -1.33
C LEU A 13 -24.31 1.05 -2.55
N LYS A 14 -25.34 0.58 -3.26
CA LYS A 14 -25.87 1.25 -4.44
C LYS A 14 -26.32 2.67 -4.15
N GLY A 15 -25.92 3.58 -5.03
CA GLY A 15 -26.23 5.01 -4.91
C GLY A 15 -25.42 5.75 -3.86
N THR A 16 -24.49 5.07 -3.16
CA THR A 16 -23.55 5.72 -2.23
C THR A 16 -22.21 6.01 -2.92
N PRO A 17 -21.38 6.93 -2.38
CA PRO A 17 -20.02 7.14 -2.88
C PRO A 17 -19.14 5.88 -2.82
N PHE A 18 -19.51 4.88 -2.02
CA PHE A 18 -18.76 3.62 -1.90
C PHE A 18 -18.99 2.67 -3.08
N GLU A 19 -20.09 2.82 -3.82
CA GLU A 19 -20.38 1.98 -4.99
C GLU A 19 -19.25 1.97 -6.01
N ALA A 20 -18.58 3.12 -6.20
CA ALA A 20 -17.47 3.26 -7.14
C ALA A 20 -16.26 2.35 -6.84
N TYR A 21 -16.13 1.81 -5.62
CA TYR A 21 -15.04 0.93 -5.22
C TYR A 21 -15.34 -0.56 -5.38
N TYR A 22 -16.53 -0.92 -5.84
CA TYR A 22 -16.97 -2.30 -6.01
C TYR A 22 -17.55 -2.53 -7.39
N VAL A 23 -17.28 -3.69 -7.93
CA VAL A 23 -17.87 -4.18 -9.17
C VAL A 23 -18.89 -5.26 -8.82
N ASP A 24 -20.12 -5.08 -9.26
CA ASP A 24 -21.17 -6.09 -9.13
C ASP A 24 -21.14 -7.01 -10.36
N HIS A 25 -20.82 -8.26 -10.13
CA HIS A 25 -20.85 -9.32 -11.13
C HIS A 25 -21.92 -10.35 -10.82
N THR A 26 -23.11 -9.87 -10.45
CA THR A 26 -24.33 -10.61 -10.14
C THR A 26 -24.29 -11.46 -8.86
N ALA A 27 -23.24 -12.23 -8.65
CA ALA A 27 -23.07 -13.10 -7.48
C ALA A 27 -21.83 -12.75 -6.64
N GLY A 28 -21.06 -11.75 -7.05
CA GLY A 28 -19.85 -11.35 -6.37
C GLY A 28 -19.57 -9.86 -6.48
N ILE A 29 -19.01 -9.29 -5.41
CA ILE A 29 -18.53 -7.91 -5.36
C ILE A 29 -17.05 -7.95 -5.03
N TRP A 30 -16.25 -7.20 -5.77
CA TRP A 30 -14.83 -7.03 -5.48
C TRP A 30 -14.35 -5.60 -5.69
N PRO A 31 -13.27 -5.20 -5.02
CA PRO A 31 -12.77 -3.84 -5.07
C PRO A 31 -12.20 -3.48 -6.45
N GLN A 32 -12.42 -2.24 -6.83
CA GLN A 32 -11.80 -1.60 -8.00
C GLN A 32 -11.39 -0.17 -7.66
N ALA A 33 -10.58 0.46 -8.50
CA ALA A 33 -10.33 1.89 -8.39
C ALA A 33 -11.62 2.69 -8.64
N ALA A 34 -11.79 3.84 -7.99
CA ALA A 34 -12.97 4.70 -8.14
C ALA A 34 -13.21 5.15 -9.59
N GLY A 35 -12.17 5.26 -10.40
CA GLY A 35 -12.25 5.53 -11.85
C GLY A 35 -12.70 4.33 -12.70
N GLY A 36 -13.03 3.20 -12.10
CA GLY A 36 -13.49 2.00 -12.81
C GLY A 36 -12.38 1.16 -13.44
N ILE A 37 -11.12 1.43 -13.11
CA ILE A 37 -10.00 0.63 -13.61
C ILE A 37 -9.93 -0.69 -12.81
N PRO A 38 -10.01 -1.86 -13.47
CA PRO A 38 -9.89 -3.15 -12.80
C PRO A 38 -8.49 -3.34 -12.20
N PHE A 39 -8.39 -4.19 -11.19
CA PHE A 39 -7.10 -4.65 -10.68
C PHE A 39 -6.27 -5.29 -11.81
N ASN A 40 -5.03 -4.82 -11.95
CA ASN A 40 -4.11 -5.30 -12.97
C ASN A 40 -2.72 -5.56 -12.37
N ALA A 41 -2.33 -6.82 -12.29
CA ALA A 41 -1.03 -7.22 -11.74
C ALA A 41 0.17 -6.70 -12.56
N CYS A 42 -0.03 -6.33 -13.83
CA CYS A 42 1.02 -5.75 -14.67
C CYS A 42 1.46 -4.34 -14.21
N GLU A 43 0.67 -3.70 -13.33
CA GLU A 43 1.01 -2.41 -12.74
C GLU A 43 1.96 -2.52 -11.54
N PHE A 44 2.22 -3.72 -11.06
CA PHE A 44 3.19 -3.94 -10.00
C PHE A 44 4.61 -3.64 -10.47
N GLN A 45 5.31 -2.82 -9.71
CA GLN A 45 6.66 -2.38 -10.03
C GLN A 45 7.74 -3.12 -9.25
N SER A 46 7.41 -4.24 -8.62
CA SER A 46 8.38 -5.07 -7.89
C SER A 46 9.51 -5.53 -8.82
N LYS A 47 10.74 -5.43 -8.35
CA LYS A 47 11.95 -5.87 -9.04
C LYS A 47 12.43 -7.24 -8.58
N GLY A 48 11.90 -7.77 -7.48
CA GLY A 48 12.38 -8.99 -6.85
C GLY A 48 13.71 -8.80 -6.10
N ASP A 49 14.15 -7.55 -5.95
CA ASP A 49 15.27 -7.16 -5.10
C ASP A 49 14.74 -6.55 -3.82
N ALA A 50 15.01 -7.19 -2.70
CA ALA A 50 14.40 -6.82 -1.43
C ALA A 50 14.79 -5.42 -0.94
N ILE A 51 16.00 -4.94 -1.24
CA ILE A 51 16.43 -3.59 -0.86
C ILE A 51 15.70 -2.55 -1.73
N THR A 52 15.63 -2.80 -3.03
CA THR A 52 14.93 -1.92 -3.97
C THR A 52 13.45 -1.85 -3.64
N ASP A 53 12.79 -3.00 -3.49
CA ASP A 53 11.36 -3.08 -3.27
C ASP A 53 10.96 -2.43 -1.92
N LEU A 54 11.70 -2.69 -0.84
CA LEU A 54 11.46 -2.05 0.47
C LEU A 54 11.74 -0.53 0.46
N THR A 55 12.70 -0.07 -0.33
CA THR A 55 12.97 1.36 -0.48
C THR A 55 11.81 2.07 -1.19
N GLU A 56 11.26 1.46 -2.22
CA GLU A 56 10.06 1.96 -2.90
C GLU A 56 8.82 1.94 -1.99
N ASP A 57 8.63 0.87 -1.21
CA ASP A 57 7.55 0.77 -0.24
C ASP A 57 7.64 1.90 0.79
N MET A 58 8.82 2.15 1.36
CA MET A 58 9.03 3.27 2.29
C MET A 58 8.73 4.62 1.63
N ALA A 59 9.13 4.82 0.39
CA ALA A 59 8.84 6.04 -0.35
C ALA A 59 7.33 6.21 -0.61
N ALA A 60 6.62 5.11 -0.91
CA ALA A 60 5.19 5.10 -1.11
C ALA A 60 4.42 5.48 0.17
N GLU A 61 4.81 4.92 1.32
CA GLU A 61 4.21 5.24 2.62
C GLU A 61 4.40 6.73 2.99
N GLN A 62 5.57 7.31 2.71
CA GLN A 62 5.82 8.73 2.94
C GLN A 62 4.99 9.62 2.01
N LYS A 63 4.81 9.24 0.76
CA LYS A 63 3.93 9.95 -0.18
C LYS A 63 2.48 9.90 0.29
N ALA A 64 2.00 8.73 0.73
CA ALA A 64 0.65 8.55 1.27
C ALA A 64 0.44 9.40 2.53
N ARG A 65 1.35 9.35 3.50
CA ARG A 65 1.32 10.19 4.70
C ARG A 65 1.21 11.68 4.34
N SER A 66 2.03 12.14 3.41
CA SER A 66 2.04 13.54 2.94
C SER A 66 0.72 13.93 2.28
N THR A 67 0.13 13.00 1.52
CA THR A 67 -1.18 13.18 0.89
C THR A 67 -2.28 13.33 1.93
N TYR A 68 -2.32 12.46 2.96
CA TYR A 68 -3.28 12.59 4.05
C TYR A 68 -3.12 13.90 4.83
N GLU A 69 -1.89 14.34 5.09
CA GLU A 69 -1.63 15.65 5.70
C GLU A 69 -2.21 16.82 4.88
N ASN A 70 -2.07 16.74 3.56
CA ASN A 70 -2.63 17.77 2.68
C ASN A 70 -4.17 17.74 2.67
N LEU A 71 -4.77 16.53 2.64
CA LEU A 71 -6.22 16.37 2.67
C LEU A 71 -6.83 16.86 3.98
N ILE A 72 -6.18 16.60 5.12
CA ILE A 72 -6.60 17.06 6.45
C ILE A 72 -6.70 18.60 6.53
N ARG A 73 -5.88 19.31 5.76
CA ARG A 73 -5.90 20.79 5.72
C ARG A 73 -7.05 21.35 4.87
N LEU A 74 -7.70 20.53 4.07
CA LEU A 74 -8.75 20.96 3.14
C LEU A 74 -10.17 20.89 3.72
N THR A 75 -10.34 20.31 4.89
CA THR A 75 -11.63 20.13 5.51
C THR A 75 -11.57 20.31 7.03
N ASP A 76 -12.64 20.78 7.61
CA ASP A 76 -12.88 20.87 9.06
C ASP A 76 -13.97 19.90 9.52
N ASP A 77 -14.54 19.11 8.62
CA ASP A 77 -15.56 18.11 8.92
C ASP A 77 -14.97 16.95 9.74
N PRO A 78 -15.41 16.72 10.99
CA PRO A 78 -14.87 15.66 11.84
C PRO A 78 -15.07 14.26 11.27
N ASP A 79 -16.19 14.01 10.56
CA ASP A 79 -16.48 12.70 9.97
C ASP A 79 -15.51 12.37 8.81
N VAL A 80 -14.89 13.37 8.22
CA VAL A 80 -13.84 13.23 7.21
C VAL A 80 -12.44 13.23 7.87
N LEU A 81 -12.22 14.10 8.85
CA LEU A 81 -10.93 14.24 9.52
C LEU A 81 -10.50 12.98 10.27
N ASP A 82 -11.40 12.34 11.01
CA ASP A 82 -11.03 11.21 11.86
C ASP A 82 -10.54 10.00 11.06
N PRO A 83 -11.20 9.57 9.97
CA PRO A 83 -10.65 8.55 9.08
C PRO A 83 -9.30 8.93 8.45
N LEU A 84 -9.14 10.19 8.03
CA LEU A 84 -7.88 10.66 7.43
C LEU A 84 -6.72 10.65 8.44
N ARG A 85 -6.97 11.06 9.68
CA ARG A 85 -5.98 10.99 10.77
C ARG A 85 -5.58 9.56 11.07
N PHE A 86 -6.56 8.65 11.14
CA PHE A 86 -6.31 7.22 11.32
C PHE A 86 -5.42 6.66 10.20
N LEU A 87 -5.75 6.96 8.95
CA LEU A 87 -4.96 6.49 7.80
C LEU A 87 -3.54 7.06 7.86
N ARG A 88 -3.37 8.36 8.12
CA ARG A 88 -2.05 8.99 8.28
C ARG A 88 -1.19 8.26 9.34
N GLU A 89 -1.75 7.92 10.51
CA GLU A 89 -1.03 7.17 11.55
C GLU A 89 -0.65 5.76 11.09
N ARG A 90 -1.49 5.15 10.27
CA ARG A 90 -1.17 3.84 9.66
C ARG A 90 0.06 3.91 8.76
N GLU A 91 0.21 4.96 7.95
CA GLU A 91 1.38 5.13 7.08
C GLU A 91 2.68 5.30 7.87
N ILE A 92 2.64 5.92 9.05
CA ILE A 92 3.79 6.02 9.95
C ILE A 92 4.23 4.62 10.42
N VAL A 93 3.28 3.79 10.82
CA VAL A 93 3.56 2.40 11.26
C VAL A 93 4.09 1.54 10.11
N HIS A 94 3.52 1.67 8.92
CA HIS A 94 3.97 0.95 7.74
C HIS A 94 5.41 1.33 7.37
N PHE A 95 5.71 2.62 7.33
CA PHE A 95 7.07 3.11 7.08
C PHE A 95 8.09 2.52 8.08
N GLN A 96 7.76 2.49 9.37
CA GLN A 96 8.63 1.87 10.37
C GLN A 96 8.87 0.39 10.09
N ARG A 97 7.82 -0.37 9.78
CA ARG A 97 7.94 -1.82 9.53
C ARG A 97 8.77 -2.14 8.30
N PHE A 98 8.59 -1.39 7.22
CA PHE A 98 9.43 -1.53 6.04
C PHE A 98 10.89 -1.14 6.34
N GLY A 99 11.11 -0.08 7.13
CA GLY A 99 12.44 0.33 7.58
C GLY A 99 13.12 -0.72 8.45
N GLU A 100 12.41 -1.35 9.37
CA GLU A 100 12.91 -2.47 10.18
C GLU A 100 13.30 -3.67 9.28
N ALA A 101 12.45 -4.03 8.33
CA ALA A 101 12.73 -5.11 7.38
C ALA A 101 13.97 -4.79 6.52
N LEU A 102 14.09 -3.55 6.04
CA LEU A 102 15.26 -3.10 5.27
C LEU A 102 16.53 -3.20 6.11
N SER A 103 16.50 -2.76 7.36
CA SER A 103 17.64 -2.86 8.28
C SER A 103 18.06 -4.32 8.50
N MET A 104 17.10 -5.22 8.73
CA MET A 104 17.39 -6.66 8.91
C MET A 104 18.06 -7.27 7.68
N ILE A 105 17.65 -6.90 6.48
CA ILE A 105 18.25 -7.38 5.23
C ILE A 105 19.67 -6.83 5.09
N GLN A 106 19.87 -5.54 5.32
CA GLN A 106 21.19 -4.92 5.27
C GLN A 106 22.16 -5.54 6.28
N ASP A 107 21.72 -5.79 7.51
CA ASP A 107 22.50 -6.47 8.53
C ASP A 107 22.87 -7.90 8.11
N SER A 108 21.93 -8.62 7.50
CA SER A 108 22.19 -9.96 6.97
C SER A 108 23.23 -9.96 5.86
N LEU A 109 23.17 -9.01 4.94
CA LEU A 109 24.14 -8.85 3.86
C LEU A 109 25.50 -8.46 4.42
N ASN A 110 25.56 -7.53 5.35
CA ASN A 110 26.79 -7.10 6.01
C ASN A 110 27.44 -8.25 6.79
N SER A 111 26.67 -9.06 7.51
CA SER A 111 27.16 -10.20 8.27
C SER A 111 27.82 -11.27 7.38
N LYS A 112 27.38 -11.37 6.12
CA LYS A 112 27.95 -12.29 5.12
C LYS A 112 29.08 -11.69 4.29
N ASN A 113 29.41 -10.42 4.50
CA ASN A 113 30.51 -9.72 3.83
C ASN A 113 30.38 -9.62 2.30
N PHE A 114 29.18 -9.33 1.80
CA PHE A 114 28.87 -9.26 0.37
C PHE A 114 29.07 -7.87 -0.25
N TYR A 115 29.97 -7.05 0.26
CA TYR A 115 30.16 -5.68 -0.19
C TYR A 115 30.67 -5.53 -1.63
N ALA A 116 31.46 -6.46 -2.11
CA ALA A 116 32.06 -6.39 -3.44
C ALA A 116 31.18 -7.08 -4.50
N PHE A 117 30.58 -8.19 -4.15
CA PHE A 117 29.66 -8.94 -4.99
C PHE A 117 28.84 -9.89 -4.12
N ASN A 118 27.67 -10.26 -4.59
CA ASN A 118 26.84 -11.27 -3.95
C ASN A 118 26.94 -12.56 -4.76
N PRO A 119 27.62 -13.62 -4.24
CA PRO A 119 27.79 -14.87 -4.98
C PRO A 119 26.49 -15.56 -5.36
N GLU A 120 25.39 -15.27 -4.67
CA GLU A 120 24.08 -15.83 -5.01
C GLU A 120 23.47 -15.18 -6.23
N PHE A 121 23.70 -13.88 -6.44
CA PHE A 121 23.29 -13.17 -7.65
C PHE A 121 24.24 -13.43 -8.82
N ASP A 122 25.53 -13.62 -8.51
CA ASP A 122 26.57 -13.81 -9.52
C ASP A 122 26.71 -15.27 -9.97
N LYS A 123 26.03 -16.19 -9.31
CA LYS A 123 25.84 -17.54 -9.85
C LYS A 123 24.94 -17.44 -11.05
N GLY A 124 25.54 -17.07 -12.17
CA GLY A 124 24.83 -17.01 -13.44
C GLY A 124 23.96 -18.23 -13.65
N CYS A 125 22.79 -18.04 -14.21
CA CYS A 125 21.93 -19.12 -14.65
C CYS A 125 22.76 -20.09 -15.51
N LYS A 126 23.00 -21.28 -14.98
CA LYS A 126 23.48 -22.40 -15.78
C LYS A 126 22.31 -23.04 -16.46
#